data_6e8698d84d0e992bd3e7fa91c89060d9
#
_entry.id   6e8698d84d0e992bd3e7fa91c89060d9
#
_cell.length_a   1.000
_cell.length_b   1.000
_cell.length_c   1.000
_cell.angle_alpha   90.00
_cell.angle_beta   90.00
_cell.angle_gamma   90.00
#
_symmetry.space_group_name_H-M   'P 1'
#
loop_
_entity.id
_entity.type
_entity.pdbx_description
1 polymer ?
#
loop_
_entity_poly.entity_id
_entity_poly.type
_entity_poly.pdbx_seq_one_letter_code
_entity_poly.pdbx_strand_id
1 'polypeptide(L)'
;MLKKYSSLNFSKHAIKHSLGDCFNNDILIENFTNKQFINFFEKNHSKLIVSCFSGYIEGDDATILSRVQSDLILFNCPNDYERYIELSKELAFSPDNAFCFGYPQLLNIKNNFVNKQKDIVFFEQLVAPRNFRERCYLLKKLVHLAKSKPQETILIKPRCKLGGRTIHKQIWHLERIKKLLKLKFPDNLRFTYKPVEEILQHTALCITVSSTVAIEAMARSIPTAILSDFGIRKDIHTASFVGSGCLTTFDQLAAGYVPKVNQQWLQKNVKKPDVEALKIKLNELLVLKNKGLLPHRHMPDGAFSKVPDNRPLLLKRMKKLTSDPIGFCNDSRYKVLRNFAIFLDSKTIKQGISQ
;
A
#
# COMPACT_ATOMS: atom_id res chain seq x y z
N MET A 1 -25.61 0.59 0.30
CA MET A 1 -25.14 0.82 1.70
C MET A 1 -23.76 0.15 1.85
N LEU A 2 -22.69 0.74 1.27
CA LEU A 2 -21.31 0.22 1.35
C LEU A 2 -20.69 0.75 2.65
N LYS A 3 -20.77 -0.03 3.72
CA LYS A 3 -20.06 0.22 4.97
C LYS A 3 -18.55 0.18 4.71
N LYS A 4 -17.90 1.29 5.01
CA LYS A 4 -16.48 1.54 5.38
C LYS A 4 -15.62 0.27 5.49
N TYR A 5 -15.11 -0.21 4.37
CA TYR A 5 -14.06 -1.22 4.41
C TYR A 5 -12.70 -0.51 4.53
N SER A 6 -11.95 -0.86 5.57
CA SER A 6 -10.54 -0.49 5.66
C SER A 6 -9.81 -1.12 4.47
N SER A 7 -8.73 -0.49 3.99
CA SER A 7 -7.92 -1.05 2.90
C SER A 7 -7.41 -2.48 3.20
N LEU A 8 -7.32 -2.86 4.47
CA LEU A 8 -6.97 -4.21 4.93
C LEU A 8 -8.01 -5.27 4.55
N ASN A 9 -9.28 -4.89 4.47
CA ASN A 9 -10.35 -5.83 4.14
C ASN A 9 -10.76 -5.79 2.66
N PHE A 10 -10.28 -4.81 1.89
CA PHE A 10 -10.69 -4.64 0.50
C PHE A 10 -10.35 -5.88 -0.35
N SER A 11 -9.11 -6.36 -0.29
CA SER A 11 -8.66 -7.52 -1.06
C SER A 11 -9.47 -8.78 -0.75
N LYS A 12 -9.70 -9.06 0.53
CA LYS A 12 -10.55 -10.16 0.99
C LYS A 12 -11.97 -10.08 0.42
N HIS A 13 -12.59 -8.90 0.48
CA HIS A 13 -13.95 -8.70 -0.03
C HIS A 13 -14.03 -8.76 -1.55
N ALA A 14 -13.05 -8.20 -2.26
CA ALA A 14 -12.98 -8.24 -3.71
C ALA A 14 -12.85 -9.69 -4.21
N ILE A 15 -11.99 -10.49 -3.57
CA ILE A 15 -11.84 -11.93 -3.91
C ILE A 15 -13.14 -12.68 -3.61
N LYS A 16 -13.72 -12.52 -2.42
CA LYS A 16 -15.01 -13.16 -2.07
C LYS A 16 -16.10 -12.83 -3.07
N HIS A 17 -16.23 -11.57 -3.43
CA HIS A 17 -17.22 -11.13 -4.41
C HIS A 17 -16.99 -11.74 -5.80
N SER A 18 -15.73 -11.87 -6.23
CA SER A 18 -15.40 -12.47 -7.53
C SER A 18 -15.65 -13.98 -7.61
N LEU A 19 -15.58 -14.66 -6.45
CA LEU A 19 -15.84 -16.11 -6.36
C LEU A 19 -17.35 -16.43 -6.31
N GLY A 20 -18.21 -15.47 -5.93
CA GLY A 20 -19.64 -15.69 -5.71
C GLY A 20 -19.95 -16.48 -4.44
N ASP A 21 -21.22 -16.85 -4.27
CA ASP A 21 -21.71 -17.51 -3.04
C ASP A 21 -21.34 -18.99 -2.92
N CYS A 22 -20.85 -19.61 -4.00
CA CYS A 22 -20.59 -21.07 -4.07
C CYS A 22 -19.55 -21.56 -3.04
N PHE A 23 -18.73 -20.67 -2.48
CA PHE A 23 -17.60 -21.02 -1.59
C PHE A 23 -17.71 -20.44 -0.17
N ASN A 24 -18.84 -19.81 0.18
CA ASN A 24 -18.89 -18.95 1.39
C ASN A 24 -18.77 -19.68 2.73
N ASN A 25 -19.17 -20.96 2.81
CA ASN A 25 -19.21 -21.68 4.09
C ASN A 25 -17.95 -22.51 4.38
N ASP A 26 -17.27 -22.99 3.33
CA ASP A 26 -16.17 -23.95 3.46
C ASP A 26 -14.79 -23.27 3.32
N ILE A 27 -14.75 -22.04 2.80
CA ILE A 27 -13.52 -21.29 2.56
C ILE A 27 -13.46 -20.05 3.44
N LEU A 28 -12.35 -19.91 4.15
CA LEU A 28 -12.04 -18.74 4.95
C LEU A 28 -10.92 -17.93 4.28
N ILE A 29 -11.26 -16.79 3.69
CA ILE A 29 -10.27 -15.89 3.08
C ILE A 29 -9.88 -14.82 4.08
N GLU A 30 -8.60 -14.74 4.41
CA GLU A 30 -8.09 -13.79 5.40
C GLU A 30 -6.84 -13.06 4.94
N ASN A 31 -6.72 -11.83 5.41
CA ASN A 31 -5.53 -11.00 5.28
C ASN A 31 -4.95 -10.76 6.67
N PHE A 32 -4.00 -11.59 7.06
CA PHE A 32 -3.43 -11.57 8.40
C PHE A 32 -2.49 -10.38 8.61
N THR A 33 -2.55 -9.80 9.80
CA THR A 33 -1.49 -8.96 10.34
C THR A 33 -0.61 -9.81 11.28
N ASN A 34 0.70 -9.56 11.30
CA ASN A 34 1.75 -10.36 11.95
C ASN A 34 1.57 -10.81 13.41
N LYS A 35 0.40 -10.63 14.04
CA LYS A 35 0.16 -10.94 15.45
C LYS A 35 -0.98 -11.92 15.72
N GLN A 36 -1.69 -12.37 14.70
CA GLN A 36 -2.97 -13.06 14.91
C GLN A 36 -3.02 -14.52 14.44
N PHE A 37 -1.97 -15.02 13.80
CA PHE A 37 -2.11 -16.29 13.07
C PHE A 37 -1.98 -17.55 13.92
N ILE A 38 -1.14 -17.63 14.95
CA ILE A 38 -0.94 -18.91 15.65
C ILE A 38 -2.27 -19.46 16.16
N ASN A 39 -3.04 -18.66 16.93
CA ASN A 39 -4.35 -19.07 17.43
C ASN A 39 -5.46 -19.13 16.37
N PHE A 40 -5.24 -18.55 15.19
CA PHE A 40 -6.24 -18.50 14.14
C PHE A 40 -6.33 -19.82 13.37
N PHE A 41 -5.20 -20.41 13.02
CA PHE A 41 -5.15 -21.68 12.30
C PHE A 41 -5.73 -22.81 13.15
N GLU A 42 -5.38 -22.86 14.41
CA GLU A 42 -5.91 -23.85 15.38
C GLU A 42 -7.43 -23.77 15.52
N LYS A 43 -8.00 -22.57 15.53
CA LYS A 43 -9.47 -22.37 15.69
C LYS A 43 -10.28 -22.61 14.43
N ASN A 44 -9.66 -22.61 13.26
CA ASN A 44 -10.37 -22.65 11.97
C ASN A 44 -9.98 -23.85 11.09
N HIS A 45 -9.37 -24.90 11.65
CA HIS A 45 -8.92 -26.09 10.93
C HIS A 45 -10.03 -26.82 10.15
N SER A 46 -11.31 -26.63 10.51
CA SER A 46 -12.46 -27.19 9.79
C SER A 46 -12.70 -26.54 8.43
N LYS A 47 -12.14 -25.34 8.16
CA LYS A 47 -12.32 -24.60 6.91
C LYS A 47 -11.06 -24.65 6.04
N LEU A 48 -11.23 -24.49 4.73
CA LEU A 48 -10.10 -24.23 3.83
C LEU A 48 -9.60 -22.78 4.06
N ILE A 49 -8.38 -22.64 4.52
CA ILE A 49 -7.81 -21.34 4.87
C ILE A 49 -7.02 -20.78 3.68
N VAL A 50 -7.50 -19.67 3.16
CA VAL A 50 -6.87 -18.93 2.05
C VAL A 50 -6.35 -17.60 2.55
N SER A 51 -5.06 -17.36 2.41
CA SER A 51 -4.43 -16.09 2.77
C SER A 51 -4.27 -15.20 1.54
N CYS A 52 -4.49 -13.88 1.72
CA CYS A 52 -4.23 -12.87 0.70
C CYS A 52 -3.45 -11.69 1.28
N PHE A 53 -3.00 -10.79 0.40
CA PHE A 53 -2.30 -9.56 0.77
C PHE A 53 -3.10 -8.33 0.35
N SER A 54 -3.09 -7.28 1.17
CA SER A 54 -3.85 -6.05 0.94
C SER A 54 -3.22 -5.10 -0.08
N GLY A 55 -1.99 -5.36 -0.47
CA GLY A 55 -1.25 -4.48 -1.37
C GLY A 55 0.13 -5.04 -1.70
N TYR A 56 1.04 -4.15 -2.09
CA TYR A 56 2.42 -4.50 -2.39
C TYR A 56 3.16 -4.86 -1.10
N ILE A 57 3.84 -6.02 -1.07
CA ILE A 57 4.52 -6.56 0.13
C ILE A 57 6.04 -6.48 0.04
N GLU A 58 6.60 -6.12 -1.11
CA GLU A 58 8.03 -5.82 -1.30
C GLU A 58 8.98 -6.97 -0.97
N GLY A 59 8.54 -8.21 -1.06
CA GLY A 59 9.33 -9.34 -0.62
C GLY A 59 9.65 -9.28 0.89
N ASP A 60 8.78 -8.71 1.72
CA ASP A 60 8.93 -8.75 3.18
C ASP A 60 8.76 -10.18 3.68
N ASP A 61 9.88 -10.84 3.95
CA ASP A 61 9.97 -12.24 4.37
C ASP A 61 9.03 -12.54 5.55
N ALA A 62 8.97 -11.64 6.53
CA ALA A 62 8.11 -11.82 7.70
C ALA A 62 6.62 -11.84 7.33
N THR A 63 6.21 -10.94 6.45
CA THR A 63 4.84 -10.88 5.95
C THR A 63 4.50 -12.11 5.10
N ILE A 64 5.43 -12.58 4.29
CA ILE A 64 5.27 -13.80 3.47
C ILE A 64 5.16 -15.02 4.38
N LEU A 65 6.15 -15.25 5.24
CA LEU A 65 6.23 -16.43 6.12
C LEU A 65 5.08 -16.53 7.12
N SER A 66 4.48 -15.40 7.48
CA SER A 66 3.32 -15.39 8.36
C SER A 66 2.10 -16.15 7.82
N ARG A 67 2.11 -16.55 6.57
CA ARG A 67 1.00 -17.22 5.87
C ARG A 67 1.30 -18.66 5.49
N VAL A 68 2.49 -19.16 5.82
CA VAL A 68 2.94 -20.50 5.42
C VAL A 68 2.00 -21.63 5.85
N GLN A 69 1.29 -21.46 6.97
CA GLN A 69 0.34 -22.44 7.48
C GLN A 69 -1.02 -22.42 6.77
N SER A 70 -1.25 -21.50 5.82
CA SER A 70 -2.49 -21.48 5.02
C SER A 70 -2.53 -22.63 4.03
N ASP A 71 -3.73 -23.12 3.73
CA ASP A 71 -3.93 -24.13 2.69
C ASP A 71 -3.62 -23.57 1.29
N LEU A 72 -3.86 -22.26 1.11
CA LEU A 72 -3.51 -21.53 -0.11
C LEU A 72 -3.07 -20.10 0.20
N ILE A 73 -2.00 -19.64 -0.44
CA ILE A 73 -1.50 -18.27 -0.34
C ILE A 73 -1.62 -17.61 -1.71
N LEU A 74 -2.40 -16.51 -1.77
CA LEU A 74 -2.62 -15.75 -2.99
C LEU A 74 -1.60 -14.62 -3.11
N PHE A 75 -0.56 -14.81 -3.90
CA PHE A 75 0.44 -13.78 -4.17
C PHE A 75 -0.06 -12.78 -5.20
N ASN A 76 0.23 -11.50 -4.97
CA ASN A 76 -0.22 -10.41 -5.82
C ASN A 76 0.61 -10.27 -7.12
N CYS A 77 1.85 -10.73 -7.13
CA CYS A 77 2.74 -10.62 -8.28
C CYS A 77 3.76 -11.75 -8.32
N PRO A 78 4.39 -11.99 -9.50
CA PRO A 78 5.43 -13.00 -9.65
C PRO A 78 6.61 -12.81 -8.70
N ASN A 79 7.08 -11.58 -8.48
CA ASN A 79 8.22 -11.28 -7.63
C ASN A 79 8.03 -11.78 -6.19
N ASP A 80 6.86 -11.54 -5.59
CA ASP A 80 6.54 -12.00 -4.24
C ASP A 80 6.36 -13.52 -4.19
N TYR A 81 5.80 -14.11 -5.26
CA TYR A 81 5.69 -15.57 -5.41
C TYR A 81 7.07 -16.23 -5.51
N GLU A 82 7.96 -15.70 -6.35
CA GLU A 82 9.35 -16.19 -6.51
C GLU A 82 10.10 -16.11 -5.18
N ARG A 83 9.93 -15.00 -4.43
CA ARG A 83 10.53 -14.86 -3.09
C ARG A 83 10.06 -15.94 -2.12
N TYR A 84 8.77 -16.33 -2.17
CA TYR A 84 8.28 -17.44 -1.35
C TYR A 84 8.91 -18.78 -1.73
N ILE A 85 9.10 -19.04 -3.02
CA ILE A 85 9.81 -20.24 -3.51
C ILE A 85 11.26 -20.27 -3.03
N GLU A 86 11.96 -19.12 -3.03
CA GLU A 86 13.31 -19.01 -2.46
C GLU A 86 13.32 -19.32 -0.96
N LEU A 87 12.40 -18.69 -0.20
CA LEU A 87 12.25 -18.92 1.23
C LEU A 87 11.94 -20.39 1.56
N SER A 88 11.18 -21.07 0.71
CA SER A 88 10.87 -22.48 0.90
C SER A 88 12.11 -23.37 0.82
N LYS A 89 13.05 -23.03 -0.06
CA LYS A 89 14.36 -23.70 -0.17
C LYS A 89 15.27 -23.35 1.01
N GLU A 90 15.31 -22.07 1.40
CA GLU A 90 16.13 -21.60 2.52
C GLU A 90 15.72 -22.23 3.86
N LEU A 91 14.43 -22.47 4.07
CA LEU A 91 13.85 -22.95 5.34
C LEU A 91 13.30 -24.39 5.25
N ALA A 92 13.57 -25.09 4.17
CA ALA A 92 13.24 -26.50 3.94
C ALA A 92 11.75 -26.83 4.17
N PHE A 93 10.81 -26.07 3.56
CA PHE A 93 9.38 -26.39 3.57
C PHE A 93 8.80 -26.49 2.16
N SER A 94 7.63 -27.15 2.00
CA SER A 94 6.96 -27.26 0.71
C SER A 94 6.21 -25.98 0.35
N PRO A 95 6.42 -25.40 -0.85
CA PRO A 95 5.71 -24.21 -1.33
C PRO A 95 4.45 -24.53 -2.14
N ASP A 96 3.92 -25.77 -2.10
CA ASP A 96 2.80 -26.24 -2.92
C ASP A 96 1.46 -25.52 -2.65
N ASN A 97 1.39 -24.74 -1.55
CA ASN A 97 0.28 -23.83 -1.24
C ASN A 97 0.41 -22.44 -1.87
N ALA A 98 1.45 -22.17 -2.63
CA ALA A 98 1.62 -20.87 -3.29
C ALA A 98 0.80 -20.78 -4.58
N PHE A 99 0.12 -19.65 -4.77
CA PHE A 99 -0.59 -19.36 -6.00
C PHE A 99 -0.42 -17.88 -6.39
N CYS A 100 0.18 -17.63 -7.55
CA CYS A 100 0.34 -16.27 -8.07
C CYS A 100 -0.99 -15.80 -8.69
N PHE A 101 -1.86 -15.23 -7.86
CA PHE A 101 -3.22 -14.82 -8.24
C PHE A 101 -3.23 -13.50 -9.01
N GLY A 102 -2.56 -12.48 -8.48
CA GLY A 102 -2.61 -11.10 -8.97
C GLY A 102 -3.22 -10.14 -7.95
N TYR A 103 -3.19 -8.84 -8.27
CA TYR A 103 -3.70 -7.79 -7.39
C TYR A 103 -5.22 -7.76 -7.36
N PRO A 104 -5.91 -8.01 -6.24
CA PRO A 104 -7.37 -7.95 -6.14
C PRO A 104 -7.97 -6.61 -6.55
N GLN A 105 -7.19 -5.51 -6.42
CA GLN A 105 -7.58 -4.17 -6.86
C GLN A 105 -7.77 -4.07 -8.38
N LEU A 106 -7.21 -5.00 -9.14
CA LEU A 106 -7.31 -5.03 -10.59
C LEU A 106 -8.50 -5.88 -11.11
N LEU A 107 -9.28 -6.52 -10.22
CA LEU A 107 -10.45 -7.32 -10.58
C LEU A 107 -11.51 -6.55 -11.37
N ASN A 108 -11.71 -5.28 -11.00
CA ASN A 108 -12.76 -4.43 -11.55
C ASN A 108 -12.26 -3.41 -12.58
N ILE A 109 -11.05 -3.60 -13.11
CA ILE A 109 -10.56 -2.69 -14.14
C ILE A 109 -11.39 -2.86 -15.41
N LYS A 110 -12.32 -1.93 -15.62
CA LYS A 110 -12.98 -1.76 -16.90
C LYS A 110 -11.99 -1.09 -17.85
N ASN A 111 -11.70 -1.72 -18.99
CA ASN A 111 -10.85 -1.17 -20.04
C ASN A 111 -11.49 0.02 -20.79
N ASN A 112 -12.51 0.64 -20.22
CA ASN A 112 -13.17 1.79 -20.82
C ASN A 112 -12.32 3.05 -20.53
N PHE A 113 -11.30 3.26 -21.34
CA PHE A 113 -10.62 4.54 -21.37
C PHE A 113 -11.57 5.58 -21.98
N VAL A 114 -11.97 6.55 -21.15
CA VAL A 114 -12.62 7.74 -21.67
C VAL A 114 -11.61 8.51 -22.52
N ASN A 115 -11.96 8.87 -23.74
CA ASN A 115 -11.09 9.39 -24.81
C ASN A 115 -10.29 10.69 -24.53
N LYS A 116 -10.25 11.20 -23.29
CA LYS A 116 -9.41 12.34 -22.88
C LYS A 116 -8.93 12.21 -21.45
N GLN A 117 -7.80 11.54 -21.26
CA GLN A 117 -7.02 11.65 -20.02
C GLN A 117 -6.43 13.07 -19.98
N LYS A 118 -6.77 13.87 -18.94
CA LYS A 118 -6.37 15.28 -18.85
C LYS A 118 -5.74 15.66 -17.53
N ASP A 119 -6.05 14.91 -16.45
CA ASP A 119 -5.72 15.33 -15.11
C ASP A 119 -4.37 14.76 -14.66
N ILE A 120 -3.51 15.60 -14.11
CA ILE A 120 -2.38 15.18 -13.31
C ILE A 120 -2.88 14.98 -11.88
N VAL A 121 -2.71 13.79 -11.31
CA VAL A 121 -3.28 13.48 -10.00
C VAL A 121 -2.23 13.04 -9.02
N PHE A 122 -2.09 13.78 -7.92
CA PHE A 122 -1.31 13.36 -6.76
C PHE A 122 -2.18 12.56 -5.79
N PHE A 123 -1.84 11.28 -5.58
CA PHE A 123 -2.49 10.39 -4.62
C PHE A 123 -1.70 10.36 -3.32
N GLU A 124 -2.32 10.91 -2.26
CA GLU A 124 -1.73 10.97 -0.93
C GLU A 124 -1.72 9.60 -0.27
N GLN A 125 -0.63 9.32 0.45
CA GLN A 125 -0.58 8.28 1.47
C GLN A 125 -0.15 8.89 2.81
N LEU A 126 -0.44 8.17 3.92
CA LEU A 126 -0.20 8.71 5.26
C LEU A 126 1.16 8.30 5.84
N VAL A 127 1.78 7.29 5.24
CA VAL A 127 3.09 6.79 5.67
C VAL A 127 4.21 7.73 5.23
N ALA A 128 4.09 8.31 4.02
CA ALA A 128 5.07 9.24 3.48
C ALA A 128 4.41 10.29 2.55
N PRO A 129 4.76 11.57 2.67
CA PRO A 129 5.52 12.16 3.77
C PRO A 129 4.70 12.19 5.08
N ARG A 130 5.37 12.02 6.22
CA ARG A 130 4.69 11.88 7.50
C ARG A 130 4.71 13.12 8.37
N ASN A 131 5.86 13.80 8.39
CA ASN A 131 6.07 14.97 9.23
C ASN A 131 5.54 16.25 8.59
N PHE A 132 5.40 17.30 9.40
CA PHE A 132 4.87 18.58 8.95
C PHE A 132 5.75 19.25 7.88
N ARG A 133 7.07 19.26 8.04
CA ARG A 133 8.00 19.91 7.11
C ARG A 133 7.93 19.28 5.72
N GLU A 134 7.98 17.96 5.65
CA GLU A 134 7.88 17.22 4.38
C GLU A 134 6.52 17.45 3.71
N ARG A 135 5.44 17.54 4.49
CA ARG A 135 4.09 17.81 3.95
C ARG A 135 3.94 19.24 3.46
N CYS A 136 4.59 20.20 4.15
CA CYS A 136 4.68 21.58 3.65
C CYS A 136 5.48 21.64 2.34
N TYR A 137 6.61 20.94 2.27
CA TYR A 137 7.41 20.82 1.06
C TYR A 137 6.58 20.24 -0.08
N LEU A 138 5.93 19.08 0.15
CA LEU A 138 5.03 18.44 -0.80
C LEU A 138 4.01 19.42 -1.37
N LEU A 139 3.32 20.16 -0.49
CA LEU A 139 2.25 21.05 -0.91
C LEU A 139 2.79 22.24 -1.71
N LYS A 140 3.96 22.81 -1.31
CA LYS A 140 4.65 23.87 -2.06
C LYS A 140 5.09 23.38 -3.44
N LYS A 141 5.61 22.14 -3.55
CA LYS A 141 6.02 21.56 -4.83
C LYS A 141 4.82 21.26 -5.75
N LEU A 142 3.68 20.85 -5.20
CA LEU A 142 2.44 20.71 -5.98
C LEU A 142 1.94 22.06 -6.52
N VAL A 143 2.05 23.13 -5.72
CA VAL A 143 1.77 24.51 -6.20
C VAL A 143 2.74 24.94 -7.30
N HIS A 144 4.02 24.64 -7.12
CA HIS A 144 5.04 24.94 -8.15
C HIS A 144 4.74 24.17 -9.45
N LEU A 145 4.47 22.87 -9.36
CA LEU A 145 4.08 22.05 -10.50
C LEU A 145 2.84 22.61 -11.22
N ALA A 146 1.84 23.08 -10.47
CA ALA A 146 0.65 23.66 -11.06
C ALA A 146 0.94 24.98 -11.80
N LYS A 147 1.83 25.80 -11.27
CA LYS A 147 2.27 27.02 -11.94
C LYS A 147 3.10 26.76 -13.20
N SER A 148 3.91 25.69 -13.22
CA SER A 148 4.68 25.32 -14.40
C SER A 148 3.83 24.69 -15.52
N LYS A 149 2.61 24.26 -15.19
CA LYS A 149 1.68 23.58 -16.11
C LYS A 149 0.28 24.24 -16.10
N PRO A 150 0.16 25.51 -16.51
CA PRO A 150 -1.08 26.29 -16.32
C PRO A 150 -2.28 25.75 -17.13
N GLN A 151 -2.01 25.00 -18.21
CA GLN A 151 -3.06 24.42 -19.07
C GLN A 151 -3.57 23.05 -18.56
N GLU A 152 -2.89 22.46 -17.57
CA GLU A 152 -3.21 21.13 -17.08
C GLU A 152 -3.92 21.23 -15.72
N THR A 153 -4.96 20.46 -15.51
CA THR A 153 -5.63 20.33 -14.19
C THR A 153 -4.81 19.43 -13.27
N ILE A 154 -4.46 19.93 -12.09
CA ILE A 154 -3.77 19.16 -11.07
C ILE A 154 -4.69 18.91 -9.90
N LEU A 155 -4.91 17.62 -9.62
CA LEU A 155 -5.77 17.17 -8.53
C LEU A 155 -4.93 16.62 -7.38
N ILE A 156 -5.24 17.05 -6.17
CA ILE A 156 -4.73 16.43 -4.95
C ILE A 156 -5.81 15.51 -4.41
N LYS A 157 -5.54 14.21 -4.34
CA LYS A 157 -6.44 13.20 -3.77
C LYS A 157 -5.96 12.82 -2.37
N PRO A 158 -6.47 13.46 -1.30
CA PRO A 158 -6.16 13.06 0.07
C PRO A 158 -6.69 11.66 0.37
N ARG A 159 -6.05 10.97 1.31
CA ARG A 159 -6.50 9.64 1.75
C ARG A 159 -7.91 9.65 2.32
N CYS A 160 -8.29 10.71 3.03
CA CYS A 160 -9.63 10.93 3.57
C CYS A 160 -9.98 12.42 3.59
N LYS A 161 -11.25 12.75 3.86
CA LYS A 161 -11.66 14.12 4.16
C LYS A 161 -11.05 14.58 5.50
N LEU A 162 -10.89 15.88 5.67
CA LEU A 162 -10.43 16.46 6.95
C LEU A 162 -11.34 15.99 8.10
N GLY A 163 -10.74 15.45 9.17
CA GLY A 163 -11.44 14.82 10.28
C GLY A 163 -11.94 13.38 10.02
N GLY A 164 -11.73 12.84 8.82
CA GLY A 164 -12.08 11.47 8.48
C GLY A 164 -11.22 10.43 9.24
N ARG A 165 -11.79 9.25 9.48
CA ARG A 165 -11.07 8.13 10.12
C ARG A 165 -10.26 7.35 9.08
N THR A 166 -9.01 7.03 9.41
CA THR A 166 -8.11 6.17 8.62
C THR A 166 -7.42 5.17 9.55
N ILE A 167 -6.83 4.11 8.96
CA ILE A 167 -6.06 3.11 9.72
C ILE A 167 -4.83 3.76 10.36
N HIS A 168 -4.14 4.63 9.62
CA HIS A 168 -3.01 5.39 10.10
C HIS A 168 -3.47 6.74 10.64
N LYS A 169 -2.92 7.19 11.77
CA LYS A 169 -3.25 8.52 12.32
C LYS A 169 -2.79 9.61 11.36
N GLN A 170 -3.74 10.41 10.89
CA GLN A 170 -3.46 11.60 10.09
C GLN A 170 -3.40 12.82 10.99
N ILE A 171 -2.19 13.30 11.30
CA ILE A 171 -1.99 14.49 12.14
C ILE A 171 -2.02 15.75 11.28
N TRP A 172 -1.34 15.70 10.14
CA TRP A 172 -1.13 16.82 9.23
C TRP A 172 -1.88 16.62 7.91
N HIS A 173 -3.19 16.88 7.92
CA HIS A 173 -4.00 16.87 6.70
C HIS A 173 -3.58 18.00 5.75
N LEU A 174 -3.47 17.75 4.45
CA LEU A 174 -2.97 18.73 3.48
C LEU A 174 -3.85 20.00 3.42
N GLU A 175 -5.18 19.90 3.57
CA GLU A 175 -6.04 21.07 3.67
C GLU A 175 -5.76 21.91 4.93
N ARG A 176 -5.47 21.26 6.06
CA ARG A 176 -5.08 21.97 7.28
C ARG A 176 -3.77 22.71 7.09
N ILE A 177 -2.77 22.07 6.45
CA ILE A 177 -1.49 22.71 6.13
C ILE A 177 -1.71 23.90 5.18
N LYS A 178 -2.54 23.72 4.11
CA LYS A 178 -2.89 24.82 3.21
C LYS A 178 -3.41 26.04 4.00
N LYS A 179 -4.33 25.82 4.96
CA LYS A 179 -4.89 26.90 5.81
C LYS A 179 -3.82 27.53 6.71
N LEU A 180 -3.00 26.71 7.38
CA LEU A 180 -1.94 27.19 8.28
C LEU A 180 -0.87 28.03 7.56
N LEU A 181 -0.49 27.64 6.35
CA LEU A 181 0.48 28.36 5.52
C LEU A 181 -0.15 29.54 4.76
N LYS A 182 -1.47 29.74 4.86
CA LYS A 182 -2.22 30.70 4.03
C LYS A 182 -1.89 30.57 2.54
N LEU A 183 -1.66 29.32 2.08
CA LEU A 183 -1.15 29.04 0.74
C LEU A 183 -2.26 29.25 -0.29
N LYS A 184 -2.04 30.17 -1.23
CA LYS A 184 -2.96 30.38 -2.36
C LYS A 184 -2.66 29.33 -3.43
N PHE A 185 -3.68 28.58 -3.81
CA PHE A 185 -3.63 27.66 -4.93
C PHE A 185 -3.85 28.41 -6.25
N PRO A 186 -3.13 28.11 -7.32
CA PRO A 186 -3.51 28.53 -8.66
C PRO A 186 -4.82 27.82 -9.08
N ASP A 187 -5.55 28.39 -10.04
CA ASP A 187 -6.89 27.95 -10.42
C ASP A 187 -6.94 26.50 -10.92
N ASN A 188 -5.84 26.03 -11.49
CA ASN A 188 -5.69 24.67 -11.98
C ASN A 188 -5.31 23.64 -10.89
N LEU A 189 -5.17 24.03 -9.60
CA LEU A 189 -4.84 23.12 -8.50
C LEU A 189 -5.99 23.03 -7.50
N ARG A 190 -6.54 21.82 -7.29
CA ARG A 190 -7.65 21.61 -6.36
C ARG A 190 -7.60 20.25 -5.66
N PHE A 191 -8.28 20.15 -4.52
CA PHE A 191 -8.51 18.86 -3.86
C PHE A 191 -9.67 18.12 -4.53
N THR A 192 -9.58 16.78 -4.53
CA THR A 192 -10.67 15.90 -4.96
C THR A 192 -10.89 14.78 -3.94
N TYR A 193 -12.15 14.40 -3.75
CA TYR A 193 -12.56 13.31 -2.85
C TYR A 193 -13.35 12.22 -3.57
N LYS A 194 -13.37 12.27 -4.88
CA LYS A 194 -13.97 11.23 -5.72
C LYS A 194 -13.33 9.86 -5.47
N PRO A 195 -14.00 8.74 -5.75
CA PRO A 195 -13.43 7.40 -5.72
C PRO A 195 -12.19 7.31 -6.62
N VAL A 196 -11.21 6.50 -6.21
CA VAL A 196 -9.96 6.30 -6.97
C VAL A 196 -10.26 5.80 -8.38
N GLU A 197 -11.18 4.86 -8.52
CA GLU A 197 -11.60 4.29 -9.79
C GLU A 197 -12.07 5.37 -10.78
N GLU A 198 -12.94 6.28 -10.34
CA GLU A 198 -13.44 7.39 -11.15
C GLU A 198 -12.31 8.36 -11.56
N ILE A 199 -11.40 8.65 -10.62
CA ILE A 199 -10.27 9.56 -10.89
C ILE A 199 -9.33 8.95 -11.93
N LEU A 200 -8.98 7.66 -11.79
CA LEU A 200 -8.03 7.00 -12.69
C LEU A 200 -8.52 6.96 -14.15
N GLN A 201 -9.83 6.98 -14.39
CA GLN A 201 -10.39 7.05 -15.76
C GLN A 201 -10.01 8.33 -16.50
N HIS A 202 -9.73 9.41 -15.78
CA HIS A 202 -9.39 10.72 -16.37
C HIS A 202 -7.92 11.13 -16.13
N THR A 203 -7.14 10.26 -15.47
CA THR A 203 -5.76 10.56 -15.09
C THR A 203 -4.80 10.42 -16.26
N ALA A 204 -4.13 11.50 -16.64
CA ALA A 204 -3.05 11.51 -17.65
C ALA A 204 -1.68 11.20 -17.00
N LEU A 205 -1.48 11.59 -15.73
CA LEU A 205 -0.28 11.30 -14.96
C LEU A 205 -0.64 11.03 -13.51
N CYS A 206 -0.34 9.83 -13.03
CA CYS A 206 -0.45 9.45 -11.63
C CYS A 206 0.82 9.82 -10.88
N ILE A 207 0.71 10.60 -9.82
CA ILE A 207 1.84 10.98 -8.96
C ILE A 207 1.57 10.45 -7.55
N THR A 208 2.53 9.76 -6.95
CA THR A 208 2.44 9.33 -5.54
C THR A 208 3.84 9.12 -4.96
N VAL A 209 3.94 8.95 -3.65
CA VAL A 209 5.20 8.52 -3.02
C VAL A 209 5.38 7.01 -3.16
N SER A 210 4.42 6.21 -2.66
CA SER A 210 4.48 4.74 -2.77
C SER A 210 3.10 4.08 -2.55
N SER A 211 2.02 4.74 -2.97
CA SER A 211 0.67 4.18 -2.85
C SER A 211 0.48 3.00 -3.82
N THR A 212 -0.29 1.99 -3.39
CA THR A 212 -0.73 0.88 -4.27
C THR A 212 -1.52 1.36 -5.49
N VAL A 213 -2.05 2.56 -5.47
CA VAL A 213 -2.66 3.22 -6.64
C VAL A 213 -1.67 3.33 -7.82
N ALA A 214 -0.35 3.38 -7.55
CA ALA A 214 0.66 3.32 -8.60
C ALA A 214 0.54 2.03 -9.44
N ILE A 215 0.35 0.88 -8.78
CA ILE A 215 0.15 -0.41 -9.45
C ILE A 215 -1.13 -0.40 -10.30
N GLU A 216 -2.20 0.19 -9.76
CA GLU A 216 -3.47 0.32 -10.48
C GLU A 216 -3.34 1.24 -11.72
N ALA A 217 -2.58 2.32 -11.60
CA ALA A 217 -2.28 3.23 -12.71
C ALA A 217 -1.39 2.56 -13.77
N MET A 218 -0.31 1.89 -13.37
CA MET A 218 0.58 1.15 -14.26
C MET A 218 -0.16 0.04 -15.02
N ALA A 219 -1.04 -0.70 -14.33
CA ALA A 219 -1.86 -1.75 -14.94
C ALA A 219 -2.86 -1.21 -15.99
N ARG A 220 -3.18 0.09 -15.94
CA ARG A 220 -3.99 0.83 -16.92
C ARG A 220 -3.14 1.55 -17.98
N SER A 221 -1.84 1.31 -18.00
CA SER A 221 -0.89 2.04 -18.87
C SER A 221 -0.90 3.57 -18.65
N ILE A 222 -1.30 4.03 -17.47
CA ILE A 222 -1.23 5.43 -17.09
C ILE A 222 0.20 5.75 -16.68
N PRO A 223 0.86 6.77 -17.28
CA PRO A 223 2.15 7.27 -16.82
C PRO A 223 2.14 7.49 -15.33
N THR A 224 3.15 6.97 -14.62
CA THR A 224 3.18 6.95 -13.17
C THR A 224 4.50 7.49 -12.64
N ALA A 225 4.43 8.49 -11.78
CA ALA A 225 5.56 9.13 -11.12
C ALA A 225 5.61 8.72 -9.65
N ILE A 226 6.70 8.07 -9.26
CA ILE A 226 7.01 7.73 -7.87
C ILE A 226 8.00 8.77 -7.35
N LEU A 227 7.56 9.59 -6.41
CA LEU A 227 8.36 10.72 -5.92
C LEU A 227 9.54 10.24 -5.07
N SER A 228 10.74 10.51 -5.57
CA SER A 228 12.01 10.27 -4.88
C SER A 228 12.48 11.45 -4.03
N ASP A 229 11.76 12.57 -4.03
CA ASP A 229 12.06 13.78 -3.20
C ASP A 229 12.16 13.46 -1.71
N PHE A 230 11.51 12.40 -1.24
CA PHE A 230 11.53 11.95 0.16
C PHE A 230 12.53 10.82 0.41
N GLY A 231 13.37 10.52 -0.57
CA GLY A 231 14.37 9.46 -0.55
C GLY A 231 13.86 8.12 -1.12
N ILE A 232 14.81 7.27 -1.52
CA ILE A 232 14.55 5.90 -1.97
C ILE A 232 14.84 4.97 -0.80
N ARG A 233 13.81 4.56 -0.05
CA ARG A 233 13.95 3.86 1.23
C ARG A 233 12.88 2.79 1.41
N LYS A 234 13.20 1.74 2.18
CA LYS A 234 12.28 0.64 2.52
C LYS A 234 11.16 1.10 3.47
N ASP A 235 11.45 1.98 4.44
CA ASP A 235 10.49 2.43 5.46
C ASP A 235 9.33 3.28 4.91
N ILE A 236 9.49 3.84 3.72
CA ILE A 236 8.46 4.57 2.97
C ILE A 236 8.07 3.89 1.66
N HIS A 237 8.54 2.65 1.45
CA HIS A 237 8.20 1.79 0.33
C HIS A 237 8.61 2.29 -1.07
N THR A 238 9.46 3.30 -1.17
CA THR A 238 9.96 3.82 -2.47
C THR A 238 11.05 2.93 -3.07
N ALA A 239 11.79 2.18 -2.23
CA ALA A 239 12.84 1.27 -2.70
C ALA A 239 12.30 0.17 -3.64
N SER A 240 11.06 -0.22 -3.49
CA SER A 240 10.41 -1.24 -4.30
C SER A 240 10.18 -0.85 -5.75
N PHE A 241 10.24 0.44 -6.03
CA PHE A 241 10.11 0.98 -7.39
C PHE A 241 11.47 1.18 -8.08
N VAL A 242 12.57 0.76 -7.47
CA VAL A 242 13.88 0.73 -8.14
C VAL A 242 13.80 -0.19 -9.35
N GLY A 243 14.32 0.27 -10.49
CA GLY A 243 14.23 -0.43 -11.77
C GLY A 243 12.89 -0.28 -12.51
N SER A 244 11.86 0.32 -11.89
CA SER A 244 10.55 0.53 -12.54
C SER A 244 10.55 1.57 -13.66
N GLY A 245 11.55 2.45 -13.72
CA GLY A 245 11.55 3.62 -14.62
C GLY A 245 10.64 4.77 -14.14
N CYS A 246 9.98 4.62 -12.99
CA CYS A 246 8.97 5.56 -12.49
C CYS A 246 9.49 6.52 -11.40
N LEU A 247 10.69 6.28 -10.84
CA LEU A 247 11.28 7.16 -9.86
C LEU A 247 11.62 8.52 -10.49
N THR A 248 11.10 9.59 -9.90
CA THR A 248 11.28 10.96 -10.39
C THR A 248 11.12 11.98 -9.28
N THR A 249 11.51 13.23 -9.54
CA THR A 249 11.35 14.34 -8.61
C THR A 249 10.28 15.33 -9.10
N PHE A 250 9.79 16.18 -8.21
CA PHE A 250 8.88 17.26 -8.61
C PHE A 250 9.52 18.21 -9.64
N ASP A 251 10.83 18.46 -9.54
CA ASP A 251 11.52 19.38 -10.45
C ASP A 251 11.63 18.79 -11.85
N GLN A 252 11.86 17.48 -11.98
CA GLN A 252 11.79 16.78 -13.27
C GLN A 252 10.39 16.84 -13.88
N LEU A 253 9.34 16.63 -13.07
CA LEU A 253 7.95 16.73 -13.53
C LEU A 253 7.60 18.15 -13.97
N ALA A 254 8.06 19.18 -13.22
CA ALA A 254 7.87 20.58 -13.60
C ALA A 254 8.60 20.96 -14.88
N ALA A 255 9.77 20.35 -15.14
CA ALA A 255 10.52 20.49 -16.40
C ALA A 255 9.91 19.70 -17.57
N GLY A 256 8.79 19.01 -17.36
CA GLY A 256 8.08 18.29 -18.45
C GLY A 256 8.45 16.81 -18.59
N TYR A 257 9.30 16.26 -17.72
CA TYR A 257 9.61 14.83 -17.76
C TYR A 257 8.39 14.00 -17.39
N VAL A 258 8.10 12.99 -18.20
CA VAL A 258 7.05 11.99 -17.97
C VAL A 258 7.69 10.61 -17.85
N PRO A 259 7.59 9.94 -16.67
CA PRO A 259 8.19 8.63 -16.49
C PRO A 259 7.58 7.57 -17.41
N LYS A 260 8.43 6.64 -17.86
CA LYS A 260 8.03 5.47 -18.66
C LYS A 260 8.27 4.21 -17.85
N VAL A 261 7.24 3.39 -17.68
CA VAL A 261 7.33 2.13 -16.94
C VAL A 261 8.21 1.14 -17.68
N ASN A 262 9.19 0.56 -16.97
CA ASN A 262 9.99 -0.55 -17.48
C ASN A 262 9.11 -1.80 -17.57
N GLN A 263 8.98 -2.39 -18.75
CA GLN A 263 8.10 -3.52 -19.01
C GLN A 263 8.54 -4.80 -18.29
N GLN A 264 9.85 -5.04 -18.15
CA GLN A 264 10.36 -6.21 -17.41
C GLN A 264 10.03 -6.09 -15.92
N TRP A 265 10.19 -4.89 -15.34
CA TRP A 265 9.77 -4.63 -13.96
C TRP A 265 8.26 -4.81 -13.81
N LEU A 266 7.47 -4.29 -14.74
CA LEU A 266 6.01 -4.36 -14.72
C LEU A 266 5.52 -5.83 -14.71
N GLN A 267 6.08 -6.68 -15.59
CA GLN A 267 5.72 -8.09 -15.69
C GLN A 267 5.99 -8.86 -14.38
N LYS A 268 7.07 -8.52 -13.66
CA LYS A 268 7.42 -9.14 -12.39
C LYS A 268 6.59 -8.63 -11.20
N ASN A 269 6.16 -7.38 -11.25
CA ASN A 269 5.58 -6.71 -10.08
C ASN A 269 4.08 -6.39 -10.22
N VAL A 270 3.49 -6.58 -11.40
CA VAL A 270 2.06 -6.31 -11.63
C VAL A 270 1.42 -7.45 -12.38
N LYS A 271 0.46 -8.12 -11.73
CA LYS A 271 -0.32 -9.19 -12.35
C LYS A 271 -1.80 -8.91 -12.19
N LYS A 272 -2.57 -9.08 -13.28
CA LYS A 272 -4.03 -9.10 -13.23
C LYS A 272 -4.51 -10.41 -12.60
N PRO A 273 -5.57 -10.39 -11.77
CA PRO A 273 -6.10 -11.59 -11.16
C PRO A 273 -6.66 -12.58 -12.18
N ASP A 274 -6.36 -13.85 -11.97
CA ASP A 274 -6.95 -14.96 -12.72
C ASP A 274 -7.98 -15.68 -11.82
N VAL A 275 -9.25 -15.27 -11.94
CA VAL A 275 -10.34 -15.76 -11.10
C VAL A 275 -10.69 -17.21 -11.47
N GLU A 276 -10.65 -17.56 -12.75
CA GLU A 276 -11.03 -18.92 -13.20
C GLU A 276 -9.98 -19.95 -12.75
N ALA A 277 -8.68 -19.63 -12.88
CA ALA A 277 -7.64 -20.49 -12.35
C ALA A 277 -7.72 -20.61 -10.81
N LEU A 278 -8.11 -19.54 -10.11
CA LEU A 278 -8.33 -19.61 -8.65
C LEU A 278 -9.51 -20.52 -8.32
N LYS A 279 -10.64 -20.46 -9.04
CA LYS A 279 -11.79 -21.34 -8.81
C LYS A 279 -11.43 -22.81 -8.99
N ILE A 280 -10.69 -23.14 -10.05
CA ILE A 280 -10.21 -24.50 -10.30
C ILE A 280 -9.36 -24.96 -9.10
N LYS A 281 -8.38 -24.16 -8.69
CA LYS A 281 -7.49 -24.48 -7.57
C LYS A 281 -8.24 -24.67 -6.24
N LEU A 282 -9.23 -23.84 -5.97
CA LEU A 282 -10.06 -23.97 -4.77
C LEU A 282 -10.90 -25.25 -4.77
N ASN A 283 -11.47 -25.64 -5.92
CA ASN A 283 -12.20 -26.89 -6.06
C ASN A 283 -11.31 -28.10 -5.80
N GLU A 284 -10.09 -28.12 -6.35
CA GLU A 284 -9.10 -29.18 -6.09
C GLU A 284 -8.82 -29.32 -4.59
N LEU A 285 -8.56 -28.19 -3.93
CA LEU A 285 -8.25 -28.18 -2.50
C LEU A 285 -9.45 -28.58 -1.63
N LEU A 286 -10.66 -28.21 -2.00
CA LEU A 286 -11.88 -28.65 -1.31
C LEU A 286 -12.09 -30.17 -1.44
N VAL A 287 -11.83 -30.76 -2.61
CA VAL A 287 -11.88 -32.23 -2.79
C VAL A 287 -10.85 -32.92 -1.89
N LEU A 288 -9.62 -32.42 -1.84
CA LEU A 288 -8.56 -32.96 -0.97
C LEU A 288 -8.97 -32.82 0.52
N LYS A 289 -9.52 -31.68 0.89
CA LYS A 289 -9.99 -31.43 2.27
C LYS A 289 -11.06 -32.41 2.68
N ASN A 290 -12.09 -32.62 1.86
CA ASN A 290 -13.20 -33.51 2.14
C ASN A 290 -12.74 -34.97 2.24
N LYS A 291 -11.63 -35.33 1.61
CA LYS A 291 -10.99 -36.65 1.72
C LYS A 291 -9.99 -36.74 2.89
N GLY A 292 -9.76 -35.66 3.65
CA GLY A 292 -8.75 -35.62 4.71
C GLY A 292 -7.30 -35.68 4.21
N LEU A 293 -7.07 -35.30 2.94
CA LEU A 293 -5.77 -35.42 2.26
C LEU A 293 -5.02 -34.09 2.16
N LEU A 294 -5.53 -33.00 2.76
CA LEU A 294 -4.78 -31.73 2.80
C LEU A 294 -3.52 -31.89 3.68
N PRO A 295 -2.36 -31.41 3.21
CA PRO A 295 -1.15 -31.42 4.00
C PRO A 295 -1.29 -30.60 5.28
N HIS A 296 -0.90 -31.15 6.41
CA HIS A 296 -0.79 -30.36 7.65
C HIS A 296 0.47 -29.48 7.57
N ARG A 297 0.29 -28.17 7.65
CA ARG A 297 1.37 -27.20 7.47
C ARG A 297 1.83 -26.63 8.79
N HIS A 298 3.11 -26.71 9.04
CA HIS A 298 3.74 -26.14 10.24
C HIS A 298 4.54 -24.89 9.86
N MET A 299 4.74 -24.03 10.84
CA MET A 299 5.68 -22.92 10.71
C MET A 299 7.11 -23.50 10.60
N PRO A 300 7.87 -23.16 9.56
CA PRO A 300 9.23 -23.67 9.42
C PRO A 300 10.13 -23.21 10.58
N ASP A 301 11.07 -24.05 10.96
CA ASP A 301 12.11 -23.67 11.92
C ASP A 301 12.91 -22.49 11.39
N GLY A 302 13.23 -21.54 12.25
CA GLY A 302 13.92 -20.31 11.86
C GLY A 302 13.06 -19.25 11.18
N ALA A 303 11.79 -19.52 10.81
CA ALA A 303 10.90 -18.50 10.24
C ALA A 303 10.76 -17.27 11.15
N PHE A 304 10.74 -17.48 12.47
CA PHE A 304 10.65 -16.37 13.44
C PHE A 304 11.96 -15.60 13.60
N SER A 305 13.11 -16.11 13.21
CA SER A 305 14.37 -15.36 13.23
C SER A 305 14.38 -14.27 12.14
N LYS A 306 13.63 -14.48 11.06
CA LYS A 306 13.41 -13.48 10.00
C LYS A 306 12.28 -12.51 10.32
N VAL A 307 11.44 -12.81 11.34
CA VAL A 307 10.42 -11.86 11.82
C VAL A 307 11.12 -10.77 12.63
N PRO A 308 11.01 -9.49 12.26
CA PRO A 308 11.72 -8.43 12.96
C PRO A 308 11.33 -8.41 14.43
N ASP A 309 12.33 -8.77 15.26
CA ASP A 309 12.49 -8.25 16.59
C ASP A 309 11.33 -8.42 17.61
N ASN A 310 11.36 -9.57 18.29
CA ASN A 310 10.66 -9.78 19.57
C ASN A 310 11.28 -8.97 20.74
N ARG A 311 12.08 -7.91 20.46
CA ARG A 311 12.54 -7.05 21.54
C ARG A 311 11.36 -6.53 22.33
N PRO A 312 11.49 -6.44 23.66
CA PRO A 312 10.42 -5.89 24.48
C PRO A 312 9.94 -4.56 23.91
N LEU A 313 8.64 -4.36 23.88
CA LEU A 313 8.00 -3.15 23.32
C LEU A 313 8.66 -1.86 23.86
N LEU A 314 9.23 -1.96 25.07
CA LEU A 314 9.99 -0.91 25.73
C LEU A 314 11.27 -0.53 24.96
N LEU A 315 12.10 -1.52 24.58
CA LEU A 315 13.35 -1.28 23.85
C LEU A 315 13.10 -0.72 22.45
N LYS A 316 12.07 -1.19 21.75
CA LYS A 316 11.64 -0.59 20.47
C LYS A 316 11.22 0.87 20.65
N ARG A 317 10.50 1.17 21.72
CA ARG A 317 10.08 2.52 22.05
C ARG A 317 11.26 3.42 22.44
N MET A 318 12.20 2.89 23.22
CA MET A 318 13.42 3.63 23.57
C MET A 318 14.29 3.93 22.34
N LYS A 319 14.50 2.94 21.46
CA LYS A 319 15.23 3.16 20.19
C LYS A 319 14.52 4.20 19.33
N LYS A 320 13.19 4.17 19.25
CA LYS A 320 12.42 5.18 18.52
C LYS A 320 12.50 6.55 19.18
N LEU A 321 12.51 6.63 20.51
CA LEU A 321 12.67 7.90 21.23
C LEU A 321 14.01 8.57 20.92
N THR A 322 15.08 7.78 20.81
CA THR A 322 16.43 8.31 20.50
C THR A 322 16.64 8.63 19.03
N SER A 323 16.09 7.81 18.12
CA SER A 323 16.30 7.97 16.66
C SER A 323 15.29 8.90 15.99
N ASP A 324 14.06 8.98 16.51
CA ASP A 324 12.97 9.81 15.99
C ASP A 324 12.06 10.28 17.13
N PRO A 325 12.52 11.24 17.97
CA PRO A 325 11.75 11.70 19.13
C PRO A 325 10.40 12.33 18.76
N ILE A 326 10.34 13.03 17.64
CA ILE A 326 9.10 13.65 17.15
C ILE A 326 8.10 12.56 16.71
N GLY A 327 8.54 11.58 15.94
CA GLY A 327 7.72 10.43 15.56
C GLY A 327 7.31 9.59 16.76
N PHE A 328 8.17 9.43 17.76
CA PHE A 328 7.82 8.77 19.03
C PHE A 328 6.67 9.49 19.75
N CYS A 329 6.75 10.80 19.88
CA CYS A 329 5.71 11.63 20.50
C CYS A 329 4.41 11.61 19.68
N ASN A 330 4.50 11.66 18.37
CA ASN A 330 3.35 11.59 17.47
C ASN A 330 2.58 10.26 17.57
N ASP A 331 3.28 9.14 17.76
CA ASP A 331 2.69 7.81 17.89
C ASP A 331 2.24 7.50 19.33
N SER A 332 2.46 8.40 20.27
CA SER A 332 2.11 8.21 21.66
C SER A 332 0.59 8.11 21.87
N ARG A 333 0.17 7.25 22.81
CA ARG A 333 -1.21 7.18 23.32
C ARG A 333 -1.59 8.45 24.08
N TYR A 334 -0.62 9.16 24.63
CA TYR A 334 -0.85 10.34 25.47
C TYR A 334 -1.00 11.60 24.64
N LYS A 335 -2.13 12.30 24.82
CA LYS A 335 -2.45 13.54 24.11
C LYS A 335 -1.39 14.63 24.34
N VAL A 336 -0.84 14.68 25.55
CA VAL A 336 0.22 15.66 25.92
C VAL A 336 1.47 15.49 25.08
N LEU A 337 1.98 14.26 24.90
CA LEU A 337 3.17 14.00 24.07
C LEU A 337 2.90 14.31 22.59
N ARG A 338 1.69 14.03 22.09
CA ARG A 338 1.31 14.42 20.72
C ARG A 338 1.27 15.94 20.54
N ASN A 339 0.74 16.67 21.53
CA ASN A 339 0.71 18.12 21.50
C ASN A 339 2.13 18.71 21.59
N PHE A 340 3.02 18.07 22.36
CA PHE A 340 4.44 18.46 22.45
C PHE A 340 5.15 18.25 21.10
N ALA A 341 4.91 17.18 20.39
CA ALA A 341 5.42 16.96 19.03
C ALA A 341 4.94 18.05 18.05
N ILE A 342 3.66 18.43 18.14
CA ILE A 342 3.08 19.52 17.36
C ILE A 342 3.75 20.84 17.69
N PHE A 343 4.03 21.10 18.97
CA PHE A 343 4.74 22.31 19.42
C PHE A 343 6.19 22.36 18.94
N LEU A 344 6.93 21.25 19.04
CA LEU A 344 8.30 21.16 18.53
C LEU A 344 8.37 21.34 17.01
N ASP A 345 7.49 20.68 16.27
CA ASP A 345 7.35 20.84 14.82
C ASP A 345 7.02 22.30 14.44
N SER A 346 6.18 22.99 15.23
CA SER A 346 5.79 24.38 15.00
C SER A 346 6.90 25.40 15.30
N LYS A 347 7.75 25.15 16.32
CA LYS A 347 8.91 26.02 16.63
C LYS A 347 9.97 25.98 15.52
N THR A 348 10.25 24.81 14.99
CA THR A 348 11.20 24.63 13.88
C THR A 348 10.74 25.37 12.63
N ILE A 349 9.43 25.58 12.46
CA ILE A 349 8.84 26.32 11.35
C ILE A 349 9.07 27.81 11.47
N LYS A 350 8.93 28.38 12.67
CA LYS A 350 9.16 29.84 12.88
C LYS A 350 10.59 30.22 12.59
N GLN A 351 11.53 29.32 12.84
CA GLN A 351 12.97 29.55 12.54
C GLN A 351 13.33 29.36 11.07
N GLY A 352 12.59 28.57 10.30
CA GLY A 352 12.82 28.35 8.86
C GLY A 352 12.02 29.24 7.90
N ILE A 353 11.16 30.13 8.43
CA ILE A 353 10.43 31.13 7.65
C ILE A 353 11.16 32.49 7.70
N SER A 354 12.09 32.65 8.63
CA SER A 354 12.94 33.84 8.79
C SER A 354 14.30 33.72 8.07
N GLN A 355 14.53 32.71 7.30
CA GLN A 355 15.60 32.58 6.30
C GLN A 355 14.94 32.32 4.91
#